data_459c59e2aece9b44c3bf0cae4cb809be
#
_entry.id   459c59e2aece9b44c3bf0cae4cb809be
#
_cell.length_a   1.000
_cell.length_b   1.000
_cell.length_c   1.000
_cell.angle_alpha   90.00
_cell.angle_beta   90.00
_cell.angle_gamma   90.00
#
_symmetry.space_group_name_H-M   'P 1'
#
loop_
_entity.id
_entity.type
_entity.pdbx_description
1 polymer ?
#
loop_
_entity_poly.entity_id
_entity_poly.type
_entity_poly.pdbx_seq_one_letter_code
_entity_poly.pdbx_strand_id
1 'polypeptide(L)'
;ELLAKKTKHNSNHIFSLPNLKIWLKKKHSNTIFFEHSLFLEEEYLDFLLNKSGFEIVEKAFYKDHSIFYFCKNRKTILLENDTPPNRYNKNAERYKNYVETIEDYINYILHSIKRDDHVFLFGAHIFSQILLKMGLEDTNIVSILDNSPIKIGKRLYGFSHPIRSPEEISKYKNPIVILHAGTYQQEIKSQLLKINKNVKILESEEQ
;
A
#
# COMPACT_ATOMS: atom_id res chain seq x y z
N GLU A 1 19.26 -15.31 13.81
CA GLU A 1 20.13 -16.22 14.59
C GLU A 1 20.02 -17.70 14.17
N LEU A 2 18.81 -18.29 14.13
CA LEU A 2 18.64 -19.71 13.79
C LEU A 2 19.25 -20.06 12.42
N LEU A 3 18.97 -19.24 11.40
CA LEU A 3 19.52 -19.44 10.07
C LEU A 3 21.05 -19.37 10.05
N ALA A 4 21.64 -18.39 10.75
CA ALA A 4 23.09 -18.28 10.86
C ALA A 4 23.72 -19.50 11.53
N LYS A 5 23.08 -20.05 12.57
CA LYS A 5 23.56 -21.27 13.24
C LYS A 5 23.51 -22.52 12.33
N LYS A 6 22.45 -22.64 11.50
CA LYS A 6 22.20 -23.82 10.67
C LYS A 6 22.93 -23.81 9.31
N THR A 7 23.41 -22.67 8.84
CA THR A 7 24.12 -22.56 7.56
C THR A 7 25.64 -22.52 7.76
N LYS A 8 26.39 -22.77 6.69
CA LYS A 8 27.87 -22.78 6.75
C LYS A 8 28.42 -21.38 6.97
N HIS A 9 29.52 -21.28 7.68
CA HIS A 9 30.31 -20.04 7.75
C HIS A 9 30.68 -19.57 6.33
N ASN A 10 30.65 -18.28 6.08
CA ASN A 10 30.87 -17.66 4.77
C ASN A 10 29.85 -18.02 3.66
N SER A 11 28.75 -18.72 3.98
CA SER A 11 27.68 -18.89 3.00
C SER A 11 27.01 -17.55 2.66
N ASN A 12 26.63 -17.40 1.39
CA ASN A 12 25.94 -16.22 0.89
C ASN A 12 24.43 -16.36 1.10
N HIS A 13 23.78 -15.26 1.47
CA HIS A 13 22.33 -15.17 1.68
C HIS A 13 21.80 -13.90 1.06
N ILE A 14 20.57 -13.97 0.55
CA ILE A 14 19.83 -12.81 0.07
C ILE A 14 18.57 -12.68 0.92
N PHE A 15 18.38 -11.50 1.47
CA PHE A 15 17.13 -11.11 2.15
C PHE A 15 16.50 -9.95 1.39
N SER A 16 15.18 -9.89 1.39
CA SER A 16 14.46 -8.74 0.83
C SER A 16 13.34 -8.31 1.74
N LEU A 17 13.07 -7.02 1.73
CA LEU A 17 11.94 -6.43 2.44
C LEU A 17 11.40 -5.23 1.66
N PRO A 18 10.14 -4.85 1.91
CA PRO A 18 9.60 -3.60 1.40
C PRO A 18 10.40 -2.39 1.88
N ASN A 19 10.55 -1.39 1.03
CA ASN A 19 11.16 -0.12 1.41
C ASN A 19 10.16 0.77 2.17
N LEU A 20 9.91 0.44 3.43
CA LEU A 20 8.90 1.11 4.26
C LEU A 20 9.05 2.64 4.28
N LYS A 21 10.30 3.14 4.34
CA LYS A 21 10.57 4.58 4.34
C LYS A 21 10.01 5.28 3.09
N ILE A 22 10.22 4.66 1.92
CA ILE A 22 9.73 5.19 0.65
C ILE A 22 8.21 4.98 0.55
N TRP A 23 7.70 3.84 0.99
CA TRP A 23 6.27 3.55 0.96
C TRP A 23 5.47 4.56 1.79
N LEU A 24 5.92 4.90 3.00
CA LEU A 24 5.29 5.94 3.82
C LEU A 24 5.42 7.32 3.17
N LYS A 25 6.61 7.65 2.64
CA LYS A 25 6.83 8.94 1.96
C LYS A 25 5.94 9.11 0.73
N LYS A 26 5.80 8.06 -0.09
CA LYS A 26 4.97 8.05 -1.31
C LYS A 26 3.52 7.65 -1.06
N LYS A 27 3.15 7.43 0.22
CA LYS A 27 1.76 7.14 0.62
C LYS A 27 1.16 5.93 -0.10
N HIS A 28 1.99 4.90 -0.36
CA HIS A 28 1.53 3.67 -0.98
C HIS A 28 0.45 2.97 -0.13
N SER A 29 -0.66 2.62 -0.75
CA SER A 29 -1.82 2.02 -0.09
C SER A 29 -1.53 0.68 0.61
N ASN A 30 -0.51 -0.05 0.15
CA ASN A 30 -0.06 -1.30 0.75
C ASN A 30 0.90 -1.12 1.94
N THR A 31 1.14 0.11 2.40
CA THR A 31 1.95 0.39 3.59
C THR A 31 1.29 -0.18 4.85
N ILE A 32 -0.06 -0.15 4.93
CA ILE A 32 -0.83 -0.76 6.02
C ILE A 32 -1.50 -2.02 5.47
N PHE A 33 -0.77 -3.12 5.46
CA PHE A 33 -1.26 -4.39 4.93
C PHE A 33 -1.16 -5.48 5.99
N PHE A 34 -2.27 -6.18 6.23
CA PHE A 34 -2.37 -7.19 7.28
C PHE A 34 -1.49 -8.42 7.07
N GLU A 35 -0.99 -8.64 5.86
CA GLU A 35 -0.05 -9.73 5.55
C GLU A 35 1.34 -9.50 6.13
N HIS A 36 1.67 -8.27 6.48
CA HIS A 36 2.92 -7.94 7.15
C HIS A 36 2.72 -7.89 8.67
N SER A 37 3.24 -8.87 9.37
CA SER A 37 3.21 -8.89 10.85
C SER A 37 4.22 -7.93 11.48
N LEU A 38 5.18 -7.44 10.71
CA LEU A 38 6.23 -6.54 11.17
C LEU A 38 6.67 -5.62 10.04
N PHE A 39 6.71 -4.33 10.33
CA PHE A 39 7.22 -3.29 9.43
C PHE A 39 8.58 -2.83 9.92
N LEU A 40 9.61 -3.08 9.12
CA LEU A 40 10.99 -2.73 9.45
C LEU A 40 11.53 -1.68 8.49
N GLU A 41 12.13 -0.62 9.04
CA GLU A 41 13.01 0.24 8.28
C GLU A 41 14.39 -0.40 8.07
N GLU A 42 15.11 0.10 7.07
CA GLU A 42 16.44 -0.34 6.69
C GLU A 42 17.40 -0.45 7.89
N GLU A 43 17.46 0.59 8.71
CA GLU A 43 18.37 0.68 9.86
C GLU A 43 18.11 -0.41 10.92
N TYR A 44 16.85 -0.79 11.13
CA TYR A 44 16.51 -1.89 12.05
C TYR A 44 16.91 -3.25 11.48
N LEU A 45 16.75 -3.44 10.15
CA LEU A 45 17.18 -4.68 9.54
C LEU A 45 18.71 -4.79 9.51
N ASP A 46 19.42 -3.70 9.25
CA ASP A 46 20.87 -3.64 9.35
C ASP A 46 21.35 -4.13 10.73
N PHE A 47 20.77 -3.56 11.78
CA PHE A 47 21.04 -3.98 13.15
C PHE A 47 20.73 -5.46 13.39
N LEU A 48 19.54 -5.93 12.99
CA LEU A 48 19.10 -7.31 13.20
C LEU A 48 19.95 -8.32 12.42
N LEU A 49 20.35 -8.02 11.19
CA LEU A 49 21.21 -8.89 10.38
C LEU A 49 22.58 -9.02 11.03
N ASN A 50 23.20 -7.90 11.37
CA ASN A 50 24.50 -7.90 12.04
C ASN A 50 24.44 -8.63 13.39
N LYS A 51 23.46 -8.32 14.23
CA LYS A 51 23.25 -9.00 15.51
C LYS A 51 23.01 -10.50 15.37
N SER A 52 22.41 -10.91 14.25
CA SER A 52 22.17 -12.33 13.94
C SER A 52 23.36 -13.05 13.29
N GLY A 53 24.50 -12.38 13.11
CA GLY A 53 25.73 -12.96 12.55
C GLY A 53 25.82 -12.89 11.02
N PHE A 54 25.06 -11.99 10.38
CA PHE A 54 25.12 -11.74 8.94
C PHE A 54 25.83 -10.41 8.66
N GLU A 55 26.97 -10.48 8.01
CA GLU A 55 27.65 -9.31 7.45
C GLU A 55 26.91 -8.86 6.19
N ILE A 56 26.50 -7.60 6.13
CA ILE A 56 25.91 -6.99 4.93
C ILE A 56 27.04 -6.61 3.98
N VAL A 57 27.12 -7.30 2.84
CA VAL A 57 28.13 -7.06 1.81
C VAL A 57 27.68 -5.97 0.86
N GLU A 58 26.40 -5.99 0.46
CA GLU A 58 25.84 -5.07 -0.51
C GLU A 58 24.34 -4.93 -0.29
N LYS A 59 23.79 -3.76 -0.67
CA LYS A 59 22.36 -3.50 -0.75
C LYS A 59 22.01 -3.07 -2.17
N ALA A 60 20.93 -3.63 -2.72
CA ALA A 60 20.35 -3.20 -3.98
C ALA A 60 18.92 -2.73 -3.78
N PHE A 61 18.59 -1.60 -4.39
CA PHE A 61 17.24 -1.02 -4.32
C PHE A 61 16.50 -1.31 -5.62
N TYR A 62 15.36 -1.99 -5.51
CA TYR A 62 14.51 -2.22 -6.65
C TYR A 62 13.41 -1.16 -6.71
N LYS A 63 13.64 -0.14 -7.50
CA LYS A 63 12.75 1.03 -7.63
C LYS A 63 12.42 1.58 -6.22
N ASP A 64 11.19 2.00 -6.02
CA ASP A 64 10.66 2.45 -4.73
C ASP A 64 10.01 1.31 -3.92
N HIS A 65 10.20 0.06 -4.36
CA HIS A 65 9.44 -1.07 -3.84
C HIS A 65 10.19 -1.84 -2.75
N SER A 66 11.41 -2.30 -3.02
CA SER A 66 12.11 -3.26 -2.16
C SER A 66 13.59 -2.95 -2.00
N ILE A 67 14.14 -3.43 -0.90
CA ILE A 67 15.58 -3.46 -0.63
C ILE A 67 16.02 -4.92 -0.60
N PHE A 68 17.05 -5.24 -1.34
CA PHE A 68 17.72 -6.55 -1.33
C PHE A 68 19.03 -6.42 -0.59
N TYR A 69 19.28 -7.35 0.34
CA TYR A 69 20.47 -7.44 1.16
C TYR A 69 21.27 -8.66 0.73
N PHE A 70 22.48 -8.45 0.26
CA PHE A 70 23.45 -9.51 0.00
C PHE A 70 24.32 -9.67 1.23
N CYS A 71 24.23 -10.82 1.88
CA CYS A 71 24.84 -11.05 3.18
C CYS A 71 25.73 -12.28 3.17
N LYS A 72 26.79 -12.26 4.01
CA LYS A 72 27.61 -13.43 4.35
C LYS A 72 27.38 -13.85 5.78
N ASN A 73 27.22 -15.16 6.00
CA ASN A 73 27.13 -15.71 7.34
C ASN A 73 28.51 -15.72 8.00
N ARG A 74 28.70 -14.89 9.04
CA ARG A 74 29.91 -14.83 9.87
C ARG A 74 29.75 -15.56 11.19
N LYS A 75 28.57 -16.15 11.45
CA LYS A 75 28.18 -16.81 12.71
C LYS A 75 28.03 -15.82 13.87
N THR A 76 29.04 -14.96 14.05
CA THR A 76 29.07 -13.92 15.08
C THR A 76 29.70 -12.67 14.50
N ILE A 77 29.10 -11.53 14.77
CA ILE A 77 29.64 -10.21 14.43
C ILE A 77 29.68 -9.42 15.74
N LEU A 78 30.82 -8.79 16.00
CA LEU A 78 30.94 -7.83 17.10
C LEU A 78 30.26 -6.53 16.66
N LEU A 79 29.26 -6.11 17.41
CA LEU A 79 28.59 -4.84 17.19
C LEU A 79 29.27 -3.77 18.04
N GLU A 80 29.53 -2.61 17.46
CA GLU A 80 30.00 -1.44 18.20
C GLU A 80 28.94 -0.98 19.22
N ASN A 81 27.67 -1.14 18.87
CA ASN A 81 26.55 -0.82 19.72
C ASN A 81 25.48 -1.95 19.66
N ASP A 82 25.21 -2.59 20.79
CA ASP A 82 24.18 -3.66 20.89
C ASP A 82 22.76 -3.09 21.16
N THR A 83 22.57 -1.78 21.01
CA THR A 83 21.29 -1.13 21.17
C THR A 83 20.66 -0.89 19.78
N PRO A 84 19.41 -1.29 19.56
CA PRO A 84 18.74 -1.02 18.30
C PRO A 84 18.56 0.48 18.07
N PRO A 85 18.55 0.96 16.83
CA PRO A 85 18.32 2.37 16.54
C PRO A 85 16.97 2.83 17.09
N ASN A 86 16.91 3.99 17.72
CA ASN A 86 15.66 4.57 18.18
C ASN A 86 15.11 5.54 17.14
N ARG A 87 14.11 5.08 16.39
CA ARG A 87 13.42 5.84 15.34
C ARG A 87 11.94 6.06 15.65
N TYR A 88 11.51 5.79 16.88
CA TYR A 88 10.09 5.83 17.26
C TYR A 88 9.41 7.15 16.87
N ASN A 89 9.92 8.28 17.31
CA ASN A 89 9.29 9.59 17.05
C ASN A 89 9.22 9.90 15.56
N LYS A 90 10.30 9.63 14.82
CA LYS A 90 10.36 9.85 13.37
C LYS A 90 9.36 8.97 12.60
N ASN A 91 9.20 7.73 13.04
CA ASN A 91 8.27 6.80 12.39
C ASN A 91 6.83 7.11 12.79
N ALA A 92 6.57 7.48 14.04
CA ALA A 92 5.27 7.94 14.49
C ALA A 92 4.79 9.17 13.69
N GLU A 93 5.68 10.16 13.46
CA GLU A 93 5.38 11.31 12.61
C GLU A 93 5.06 10.91 11.17
N ARG A 94 5.85 10.01 10.57
CA ARG A 94 5.59 9.53 9.21
C ARG A 94 4.25 8.81 9.08
N TYR A 95 3.91 7.97 10.05
CA TYR A 95 2.60 7.30 10.07
C TYR A 95 1.47 8.28 10.28
N LYS A 96 1.64 9.26 11.15
CA LYS A 96 0.67 10.33 11.35
C LYS A 96 0.40 11.07 10.03
N ASN A 97 1.45 11.55 9.37
CA ASN A 97 1.34 12.22 8.07
C ASN A 97 0.69 11.33 6.98
N TYR A 98 0.95 10.01 7.02
CA TYR A 98 0.29 9.07 6.12
C TYR A 98 -1.22 8.98 6.39
N VAL A 99 -1.63 8.87 7.66
CA VAL A 99 -3.05 8.84 8.04
C VAL A 99 -3.75 10.15 7.70
N GLU A 100 -3.18 11.29 8.07
CA GLU A 100 -3.70 12.63 7.76
C GLU A 100 -3.96 12.80 6.25
N THR A 101 -3.07 12.30 5.40
CA THR A 101 -3.29 12.35 3.95
C THR A 101 -4.51 11.54 3.48
N ILE A 102 -4.77 10.39 4.11
CA ILE A 102 -5.96 9.60 3.79
C ILE A 102 -7.22 10.34 4.27
N GLU A 103 -7.19 10.94 5.46
CA GLU A 103 -8.26 11.76 6.01
C GLU A 103 -8.56 12.97 5.12
N ASP A 104 -7.54 13.67 4.66
CA ASP A 104 -7.68 14.80 3.73
C ASP A 104 -8.33 14.36 2.40
N TYR A 105 -7.91 13.21 1.87
CA TYR A 105 -8.52 12.66 0.66
C TYR A 105 -9.98 12.26 0.87
N ILE A 106 -10.32 11.65 2.00
CA ILE A 106 -11.70 11.34 2.36
C ILE A 106 -12.53 12.62 2.47
N ASN A 107 -12.02 13.64 3.15
CA ASN A 107 -12.69 14.93 3.28
C ASN A 107 -12.93 15.57 1.90
N TYR A 108 -11.94 15.53 1.01
CA TYR A 108 -12.09 16.00 -0.37
C TYR A 108 -13.22 15.25 -1.10
N ILE A 109 -13.26 13.91 -0.97
CA ILE A 109 -14.32 13.08 -1.57
C ILE A 109 -15.70 13.49 -1.01
N LEU A 110 -15.83 13.55 0.32
CA LEU A 110 -17.10 13.87 0.99
C LEU A 110 -17.64 15.26 0.58
N HIS A 111 -16.75 16.24 0.39
CA HIS A 111 -17.13 17.56 -0.12
C HIS A 111 -17.47 17.57 -1.61
N SER A 112 -16.98 16.59 -2.36
CA SER A 112 -17.14 16.50 -3.82
C SER A 112 -18.37 15.73 -4.27
N ILE A 113 -19.01 14.96 -3.38
CA ILE A 113 -20.19 14.11 -3.65
C ILE A 113 -21.43 14.66 -2.96
N LYS A 114 -22.60 14.39 -3.55
CA LYS A 114 -23.92 14.73 -2.99
C LYS A 114 -24.69 13.45 -2.68
N ARG A 115 -25.75 13.57 -1.88
CA ARG A 115 -26.56 12.43 -1.46
C ARG A 115 -27.16 11.61 -2.62
N ASP A 116 -27.52 12.29 -3.71
CA ASP A 116 -28.17 11.65 -4.87
C ASP A 116 -27.19 11.25 -5.97
N ASP A 117 -25.88 11.41 -5.76
CA ASP A 117 -24.86 11.00 -6.71
C ASP A 117 -24.71 9.47 -6.74
N HIS A 118 -24.40 8.93 -7.92
CA HIS A 118 -24.04 7.52 -8.09
C HIS A 118 -22.52 7.39 -8.01
N VAL A 119 -22.05 6.98 -6.84
CA VAL A 119 -20.62 6.94 -6.52
C VAL A 119 -20.10 5.50 -6.59
N PHE A 120 -18.93 5.33 -7.16
CA PHE A 120 -18.22 4.06 -7.30
C PHE A 120 -16.80 4.19 -6.76
N LEU A 121 -16.27 3.12 -6.15
CA LEU A 121 -14.85 3.01 -5.82
C LEU A 121 -14.17 2.11 -6.86
N PHE A 122 -13.04 2.53 -7.41
CA PHE A 122 -12.27 1.67 -8.31
C PHE A 122 -11.17 0.92 -7.55
N GLY A 123 -11.16 -0.40 -7.71
CA GLY A 123 -10.19 -1.32 -7.14
C GLY A 123 -10.72 -2.07 -5.90
N ALA A 124 -11.01 -3.36 -6.06
CA ALA A 124 -11.36 -4.23 -4.93
C ALA A 124 -10.10 -4.69 -4.20
N HIS A 125 -9.49 -3.79 -3.44
CA HIS A 125 -8.24 -4.00 -2.70
C HIS A 125 -8.21 -3.22 -1.38
N ILE A 126 -7.11 -3.33 -0.67
CA ILE A 126 -6.94 -2.78 0.70
C ILE A 126 -7.24 -1.27 0.78
N PHE A 127 -6.87 -0.47 -0.22
CA PHE A 127 -7.11 0.97 -0.16
C PHE A 127 -8.60 1.31 -0.14
N SER A 128 -9.43 0.62 -0.93
CA SER A 128 -10.89 0.77 -0.87
C SER A 128 -11.45 0.39 0.50
N GLN A 129 -10.90 -0.65 1.14
CA GLN A 129 -11.28 -1.02 2.51
C GLN A 129 -10.92 0.09 3.51
N ILE A 130 -9.73 0.70 3.37
CA ILE A 130 -9.29 1.82 4.22
C ILE A 130 -10.23 3.01 4.05
N LEU A 131 -10.53 3.43 2.81
CA LEU A 131 -11.42 4.56 2.54
C LEU A 131 -12.82 4.34 3.13
N LEU A 132 -13.40 3.15 2.93
CA LEU A 132 -14.69 2.79 3.50
C LEU A 132 -14.63 2.86 5.04
N LYS A 133 -13.63 2.22 5.66
CA LYS A 133 -13.52 2.15 7.12
C LYS A 133 -13.25 3.51 7.77
N MET A 134 -12.55 4.40 7.08
CA MET A 134 -12.19 5.72 7.60
C MET A 134 -13.24 6.80 7.32
N GLY A 135 -14.35 6.51 6.64
CA GLY A 135 -15.44 7.48 6.53
C GLY A 135 -16.36 7.38 5.32
N LEU A 136 -16.09 6.52 4.34
CA LEU A 136 -16.95 6.39 3.17
C LEU A 136 -18.01 5.27 3.29
N GLU A 137 -17.99 4.48 4.38
CA GLU A 137 -18.91 3.32 4.53
C GLU A 137 -20.40 3.74 4.51
N ASP A 138 -20.70 4.90 5.11
CA ASP A 138 -22.07 5.42 5.22
C ASP A 138 -22.48 6.29 4.02
N THR A 139 -21.67 6.38 2.98
CA THR A 139 -21.99 7.12 1.76
C THR A 139 -22.69 6.25 0.72
N ASN A 140 -23.31 6.90 -0.29
CA ASN A 140 -24.03 6.22 -1.37
C ASN A 140 -23.10 5.55 -2.39
N ILE A 141 -22.18 4.67 -1.94
CA ILE A 141 -21.37 3.87 -2.85
C ILE A 141 -22.20 2.75 -3.44
N VAL A 142 -22.44 2.81 -4.76
CA VAL A 142 -23.23 1.84 -5.51
C VAL A 142 -22.52 0.49 -5.57
N SER A 143 -21.25 0.49 -5.93
CA SER A 143 -20.44 -0.72 -6.00
C SER A 143 -18.94 -0.40 -6.06
N ILE A 144 -18.14 -1.45 -5.89
CA ILE A 144 -16.70 -1.43 -6.14
C ILE A 144 -16.46 -1.88 -7.58
N LEU A 145 -15.71 -1.12 -8.36
CA LEU A 145 -15.33 -1.50 -9.73
C LEU A 145 -13.97 -2.20 -9.71
N ASP A 146 -13.83 -3.27 -10.47
CA ASP A 146 -12.54 -3.95 -10.62
C ASP A 146 -12.46 -4.63 -12.00
N ASN A 147 -11.27 -4.62 -12.61
CA ASN A 147 -11.02 -5.27 -13.90
C ASN A 147 -10.83 -6.79 -13.78
N SER A 148 -10.62 -7.30 -12.57
CA SER A 148 -10.35 -8.72 -12.36
C SER A 148 -11.60 -9.58 -12.46
N PRO A 149 -11.71 -10.49 -13.45
CA PRO A 149 -12.86 -11.37 -13.59
C PRO A 149 -13.05 -12.30 -12.38
N ILE A 150 -11.97 -12.56 -11.62
CA ILE A 150 -12.03 -13.43 -10.44
C ILE A 150 -12.74 -12.72 -9.26
N LYS A 151 -12.72 -11.40 -9.24
CA LYS A 151 -13.34 -10.59 -8.17
C LYS A 151 -14.78 -10.19 -8.50
N ILE A 152 -15.10 -9.96 -9.78
CA ILE A 152 -16.42 -9.57 -10.24
C ILE A 152 -17.48 -10.57 -9.76
N GLY A 153 -18.61 -10.07 -9.29
CA GLY A 153 -19.71 -10.87 -8.72
C GLY A 153 -19.54 -11.23 -7.24
N LYS A 154 -18.38 -10.95 -6.65
CA LYS A 154 -18.14 -11.12 -5.22
C LYS A 154 -18.43 -9.81 -4.46
N ARG A 155 -18.14 -9.79 -3.17
CA ARG A 155 -18.17 -8.59 -2.32
C ARG A 155 -16.78 -8.22 -1.87
N LEU A 156 -16.57 -6.93 -1.59
CA LEU A 156 -15.33 -6.48 -0.97
C LEU A 156 -15.22 -7.12 0.42
N TYR A 157 -14.06 -7.67 0.73
CA TYR A 157 -13.82 -8.32 2.02
C TYR A 157 -14.06 -7.34 3.18
N GLY A 158 -14.88 -7.78 4.15
CA GLY A 158 -15.25 -6.99 5.33
C GLY A 158 -16.43 -6.01 5.10
N PHE A 159 -16.96 -5.90 3.87
CA PHE A 159 -18.04 -4.96 3.50
C PHE A 159 -19.15 -5.62 2.69
N SER A 160 -20.31 -4.98 2.66
CA SER A 160 -21.47 -5.45 1.88
C SER A 160 -21.41 -5.09 0.39
N HIS A 161 -20.54 -4.18 0.00
CA HIS A 161 -20.45 -3.61 -1.35
C HIS A 161 -20.12 -4.67 -2.40
N PRO A 162 -20.95 -4.83 -3.46
CA PRO A 162 -20.67 -5.77 -4.53
C PRO A 162 -19.53 -5.27 -5.42
N ILE A 163 -18.76 -6.21 -5.97
CA ILE A 163 -17.73 -5.92 -6.98
C ILE A 163 -18.35 -6.11 -8.37
N ARG A 164 -18.23 -5.08 -9.20
CA ARG A 164 -18.78 -5.02 -10.55
C ARG A 164 -17.67 -4.71 -11.57
N SER A 165 -17.94 -5.05 -12.83
CA SER A 165 -17.12 -4.61 -13.96
C SER A 165 -17.22 -3.09 -14.13
N PRO A 166 -16.17 -2.41 -14.62
CA PRO A 166 -16.21 -0.97 -14.94
C PRO A 166 -17.33 -0.58 -15.90
N GLU A 167 -17.80 -1.48 -16.77
CA GLU A 167 -18.94 -1.28 -17.66
C GLU A 167 -20.23 -0.90 -16.91
N GLU A 168 -20.32 -1.17 -15.63
CA GLU A 168 -21.48 -0.79 -14.78
C GLU A 168 -21.78 0.70 -14.88
N ILE A 169 -20.74 1.57 -14.97
CA ILE A 169 -20.95 3.03 -15.05
C ILE A 169 -21.68 3.50 -16.30
N SER A 170 -21.75 2.67 -17.37
CA SER A 170 -22.50 3.03 -18.58
C SER A 170 -24.00 3.17 -18.36
N LYS A 171 -24.53 2.57 -17.29
CA LYS A 171 -25.95 2.62 -16.92
C LYS A 171 -26.35 3.95 -16.28
N TYR A 172 -25.40 4.81 -15.93
CA TYR A 172 -25.62 6.04 -15.18
C TYR A 172 -25.28 7.27 -16.02
N LYS A 173 -26.06 8.33 -15.91
CA LYS A 173 -25.90 9.53 -16.73
C LYS A 173 -24.63 10.30 -16.37
N ASN A 174 -24.36 10.48 -15.08
CA ASN A 174 -23.20 11.23 -14.55
C ASN A 174 -22.60 10.46 -13.36
N PRO A 175 -21.94 9.30 -13.59
CA PRO A 175 -21.35 8.55 -12.49
C PRO A 175 -20.11 9.26 -11.94
N ILE A 176 -19.87 9.09 -10.65
CA ILE A 176 -18.64 9.54 -9.98
C ILE A 176 -17.81 8.31 -9.65
N VAL A 177 -16.55 8.29 -10.04
CA VAL A 177 -15.61 7.21 -9.71
C VAL A 177 -14.47 7.77 -8.89
N ILE A 178 -14.31 7.24 -7.67
CA ILE A 178 -13.16 7.50 -6.81
C ILE A 178 -12.06 6.55 -7.27
N LEU A 179 -10.93 7.11 -7.70
CA LEU A 179 -9.83 6.38 -8.33
C LEU A 179 -8.50 6.62 -7.58
N HIS A 180 -7.90 5.52 -7.14
CA HIS A 180 -6.51 5.50 -6.64
C HIS A 180 -5.86 4.19 -7.08
N ALA A 181 -5.14 4.23 -8.19
CA ALA A 181 -4.62 3.04 -8.85
C ALA A 181 -3.10 3.07 -9.10
N GLY A 182 -2.39 4.02 -8.49
CA GLY A 182 -0.94 4.14 -8.61
C GLY A 182 -0.47 4.16 -10.06
N THR A 183 0.45 3.28 -10.43
CA THR A 183 1.01 3.21 -11.79
C THR A 183 -0.01 2.95 -12.91
N TYR A 184 -1.20 2.44 -12.58
CA TYR A 184 -2.27 2.19 -13.54
C TYR A 184 -3.29 3.33 -13.65
N GLN A 185 -3.09 4.42 -12.90
CA GLN A 185 -4.04 5.55 -12.80
C GLN A 185 -4.51 6.06 -14.17
N GLN A 186 -3.57 6.38 -15.06
CA GLN A 186 -3.87 6.95 -16.37
C GLN A 186 -4.56 5.97 -17.32
N GLU A 187 -4.18 4.69 -17.26
CA GLU A 187 -4.80 3.63 -18.05
C GLU A 187 -6.27 3.46 -17.66
N ILE A 188 -6.53 3.35 -16.36
CA ILE A 188 -7.88 3.17 -15.82
C ILE A 188 -8.74 4.42 -16.08
N LYS A 189 -8.20 5.61 -15.89
CA LYS A 189 -8.88 6.86 -16.23
C LYS A 189 -9.31 6.89 -17.70
N SER A 190 -8.41 6.52 -18.61
CA SER A 190 -8.71 6.43 -20.03
C SER A 190 -9.78 5.38 -20.34
N GLN A 191 -9.78 4.23 -19.65
CA GLN A 191 -10.80 3.21 -19.75
C GLN A 191 -12.17 3.75 -19.32
N LEU A 192 -12.26 4.37 -18.13
CA LEU A 192 -13.52 4.90 -17.59
C LEU A 192 -14.14 5.95 -18.51
N LEU A 193 -13.34 6.88 -19.05
CA LEU A 193 -13.78 7.90 -20.01
C LEU A 193 -14.27 7.32 -21.33
N LYS A 194 -13.72 6.19 -21.79
CA LYS A 194 -14.23 5.47 -22.97
C LYS A 194 -15.59 4.82 -22.71
N ILE A 195 -15.81 4.29 -21.49
CA ILE A 195 -17.07 3.65 -21.11
C ILE A 195 -18.17 4.72 -20.92
N ASN A 196 -17.85 5.81 -20.26
CA ASN A 196 -18.81 6.90 -20.02
C ASN A 196 -18.10 8.26 -20.08
N LYS A 197 -18.42 9.04 -21.11
CA LYS A 197 -17.79 10.36 -21.34
C LYS A 197 -18.16 11.40 -20.26
N ASN A 198 -19.24 11.17 -19.54
CA ASN A 198 -19.73 12.06 -18.48
C ASN A 198 -19.25 11.62 -17.08
N VAL A 199 -18.39 10.63 -16.96
CA VAL A 199 -17.85 10.19 -15.68
C VAL A 199 -17.02 11.30 -15.04
N LYS A 200 -17.35 11.64 -13.79
CA LYS A 200 -16.50 12.47 -12.93
C LYS A 200 -15.54 11.57 -12.19
N ILE A 201 -14.24 11.78 -12.31
CA ILE A 201 -13.22 11.01 -11.62
C ILE A 201 -12.65 11.84 -10.48
N LEU A 202 -12.72 11.33 -9.26
CA LEU A 202 -12.09 11.91 -8.08
C LEU A 202 -10.77 11.15 -7.83
N GLU A 203 -9.67 11.83 -8.04
CA GLU A 203 -8.31 11.28 -7.90
C GLU A 203 -7.66 11.80 -6.63
N SER A 204 -6.86 10.96 -5.95
CA SER A 204 -5.91 11.48 -4.97
C SER A 204 -4.80 12.19 -5.74
N GLU A 205 -4.42 13.39 -5.33
CA GLU A 205 -3.22 14.03 -5.87
C GLU A 205 -2.01 13.14 -5.55
N GLU A 206 -1.39 12.58 -6.59
CA GLU A 206 -0.06 11.99 -6.48
C GLU A 206 0.93 13.14 -6.29
N GLN A 207 1.47 13.27 -5.08
CA GLN A 207 2.59 14.17 -4.78
C GLN A 207 3.93 13.47 -5.03
#